data_1606af5a9ba45a1850073bfc18db2f2c
#
_entry.id   1606af5a9ba45a1850073bfc18db2f2c
#
_cell.length_a   1.000
_cell.length_b   1.000
_cell.length_c   1.000
_cell.angle_alpha   90.00
_cell.angle_beta   90.00
_cell.angle_gamma   90.00
#
_symmetry.space_group_name_H-M   'P 1'
#
loop_
_entity.id
_entity.type
_entity.pdbx_description
1 polymer ?
#
loop_
_entity_poly.entity_id
_entity_poly.type
_entity_poly.pdbx_seq_one_letter_code
_entity_poly.pdbx_strand_id
1 'polypeptide(L)'
;VEAILDNELKIIEQDKLPAIDKLTFDNAYKSWVSAIFVDIRNSTALFTEEDKEKVSKIIRSFTSEIIEILRNDDNLREIGIRGDCVYAVYTAPLKSDIYECVDKAIYINTYLKMLNKLLSTKKYPTITAGIGIGDAVELVVKAGRKDVGINNPVWIGDAVTGASNLSSIANKDGHGPVAFSELAYSNTIEQLRKNNSKKDVDSWFTKYSDDKLGTYYCADIVKELFSDWIDGGMKE
;
A
#
# COMPACT_ATOMS: atom_id res chain seq x y z
N VAL A 1 8.03 -28.86 17.30
CA VAL A 1 8.79 -27.58 17.34
C VAL A 1 10.23 -27.87 16.99
N GLU A 2 10.91 -28.80 17.69
CA GLU A 2 12.32 -29.15 17.49
C GLU A 2 12.62 -29.47 16.01
N ALA A 3 11.87 -30.34 15.38
CA ALA A 3 12.03 -30.69 13.96
C ALA A 3 11.90 -29.50 12.99
N ILE A 4 11.20 -28.42 13.37
CA ILE A 4 11.15 -27.18 12.57
C ILE A 4 12.42 -26.35 12.78
N LEU A 5 12.95 -26.31 14.00
CA LEU A 5 14.16 -25.57 14.34
C LEU A 5 15.41 -26.24 13.77
N ASP A 6 15.39 -27.57 13.66
CA ASP A 6 16.51 -28.37 13.13
C ASP A 6 16.48 -28.51 11.60
N ASN A 7 15.37 -28.11 10.96
CA ASN A 7 15.24 -28.19 9.50
C ASN A 7 16.09 -27.13 8.81
N GLU A 8 16.87 -27.53 7.83
CA GLU A 8 17.68 -26.60 7.02
C GLU A 8 16.75 -25.84 6.07
N LEU A 9 16.66 -24.52 6.26
CA LEU A 9 15.89 -23.63 5.40
C LEU A 9 16.77 -23.17 4.24
N LYS A 10 16.41 -23.53 3.00
CA LYS A 10 17.10 -23.08 1.80
C LYS A 10 16.69 -21.66 1.46
N ILE A 11 17.58 -20.68 1.66
CA ILE A 11 17.39 -19.28 1.26
C ILE A 11 17.86 -19.09 -0.18
N ILE A 12 16.96 -18.59 -1.05
CA ILE A 12 17.19 -18.34 -2.46
C ILE A 12 17.11 -16.83 -2.70
N GLU A 13 18.24 -16.22 -3.01
CA GLU A 13 18.29 -14.81 -3.40
C GLU A 13 18.10 -14.69 -4.92
N GLN A 14 17.16 -13.84 -5.34
CA GLN A 14 16.86 -13.62 -6.75
C GLN A 14 16.20 -12.26 -6.99
N ASP A 15 16.30 -11.75 -8.22
CA ASP A 15 15.80 -10.43 -8.58
C ASP A 15 14.28 -10.35 -8.50
N LYS A 16 13.58 -11.37 -8.95
CA LYS A 16 12.10 -11.42 -8.98
C LYS A 16 11.58 -12.60 -8.16
N LEU A 17 10.78 -12.31 -7.16
CA LEU A 17 10.13 -13.36 -6.36
C LEU A 17 9.24 -14.25 -7.23
N PRO A 18 9.21 -15.57 -6.99
CA PRO A 18 8.25 -16.45 -7.64
C PRO A 18 6.83 -16.15 -7.18
N ALA A 19 5.85 -16.72 -7.87
CA ALA A 19 4.48 -16.72 -7.39
C ALA A 19 4.37 -17.39 -6.00
N ILE A 20 3.48 -16.93 -5.15
CA ILE A 20 3.36 -17.36 -3.74
C ILE A 20 3.07 -18.87 -3.62
N ASP A 21 2.40 -19.46 -4.58
CA ASP A 21 2.13 -20.92 -4.62
C ASP A 21 3.42 -21.77 -4.73
N LYS A 22 4.55 -21.18 -5.15
CA LYS A 22 5.85 -21.85 -5.21
C LYS A 22 6.59 -21.87 -3.87
N LEU A 23 6.10 -21.14 -2.87
CA LEU A 23 6.67 -21.20 -1.52
C LEU A 23 6.36 -22.57 -0.87
N THR A 24 7.39 -23.17 -0.30
CA THR A 24 7.30 -24.41 0.48
C THR A 24 7.70 -24.15 1.93
N PHE A 25 7.57 -25.13 2.80
CA PHE A 25 8.06 -25.03 4.18
C PHE A 25 9.57 -25.21 4.32
N ASP A 26 10.24 -25.59 3.22
CA ASP A 26 11.68 -25.91 3.19
C ASP A 26 12.49 -24.85 2.43
N ASN A 27 11.85 -23.82 1.86
CA ASN A 27 12.49 -22.73 1.16
C ASN A 27 12.05 -21.34 1.67
N ALA A 28 12.94 -20.39 1.45
CA ALA A 28 12.67 -18.95 1.61
C ALA A 28 13.25 -18.23 0.41
N TYR A 29 12.65 -17.09 0.05
CA TYR A 29 13.14 -16.25 -1.03
C TYR A 29 13.49 -14.87 -0.50
N LYS A 30 14.60 -14.31 -1.01
CA LYS A 30 15.07 -12.97 -0.67
C LYS A 30 15.14 -12.13 -1.94
N SER A 31 14.48 -10.97 -1.94
CA SER A 31 14.41 -10.08 -3.10
C SER A 31 14.00 -8.66 -2.69
N TRP A 32 14.13 -7.71 -3.61
CA TRP A 32 13.54 -6.40 -3.48
C TRP A 32 12.01 -6.45 -3.56
N VAL A 33 11.37 -5.75 -2.64
CA VAL A 33 9.91 -5.72 -2.46
C VAL A 33 9.45 -4.28 -2.27
N SER A 34 8.33 -3.94 -2.90
CA SER A 34 7.53 -2.76 -2.60
C SER A 34 6.20 -3.17 -1.99
N ALA A 35 5.75 -2.48 -0.96
CA ALA A 35 4.47 -2.72 -0.32
C ALA A 35 3.65 -1.45 -0.23
N ILE A 36 2.33 -1.58 -0.41
CA ILE A 36 1.33 -0.53 -0.19
C ILE A 36 0.36 -0.99 0.89
N PHE A 37 0.06 -0.09 1.83
CA PHE A 37 -1.00 -0.26 2.82
C PHE A 37 -1.93 0.95 2.76
N VAL A 38 -3.24 0.71 2.73
CA VAL A 38 -4.28 1.74 2.69
C VAL A 38 -5.24 1.47 3.83
N ASP A 39 -5.26 2.35 4.82
CA ASP A 39 -5.90 2.13 6.11
C ASP A 39 -6.87 3.27 6.44
N ILE A 40 -8.15 2.94 6.72
CA ILE A 40 -9.19 3.93 7.02
C ILE A 40 -8.91 4.60 8.37
N ARG A 41 -9.04 5.93 8.40
CA ARG A 41 -8.91 6.71 9.63
C ARG A 41 -10.21 6.67 10.43
N ASN A 42 -10.08 6.57 11.77
CA ASN A 42 -11.21 6.56 12.71
C ASN A 42 -12.27 5.48 12.38
N SER A 43 -11.84 4.35 11.83
CA SER A 43 -12.74 3.25 11.45
C SER A 43 -13.55 2.71 12.62
N THR A 44 -13.01 2.72 13.85
CA THR A 44 -13.74 2.32 15.06
C THR A 44 -14.99 3.16 15.26
N ALA A 45 -14.89 4.49 15.15
CA ALA A 45 -16.06 5.38 15.25
C ALA A 45 -17.05 5.10 14.11
N LEU A 46 -16.56 5.01 12.87
CA LEU A 46 -17.37 4.64 11.71
C LEU A 46 -18.15 3.33 11.95
N PHE A 47 -17.50 2.32 12.53
CA PHE A 47 -18.09 1.00 12.76
C PHE A 47 -19.08 0.96 13.94
N THR A 48 -18.92 1.83 14.93
CA THR A 48 -19.76 1.82 16.15
C THR A 48 -20.92 2.82 16.11
N GLU A 49 -20.73 3.96 15.52
CA GLU A 49 -21.64 5.11 15.58
C GLU A 49 -22.59 5.20 14.36
N GLU A 50 -22.16 4.64 13.21
CA GLU A 50 -22.92 4.76 11.97
C GLU A 50 -23.81 3.54 11.67
N ASP A 51 -24.78 3.76 10.80
CA ASP A 51 -25.67 2.71 10.30
C ASP A 51 -24.90 1.58 9.59
N LYS A 52 -25.13 0.35 10.02
CA LYS A 52 -24.37 -0.82 9.56
C LYS A 52 -24.51 -1.11 8.06
N GLU A 53 -25.66 -0.79 7.48
CA GLU A 53 -25.89 -0.96 6.04
C GLU A 53 -25.04 0.05 5.25
N LYS A 54 -25.02 1.32 5.68
CA LYS A 54 -24.18 2.35 5.07
C LYS A 54 -22.71 2.02 5.21
N VAL A 55 -22.28 1.64 6.40
CA VAL A 55 -20.90 1.22 6.67
C VAL A 55 -20.49 0.07 5.76
N SER A 56 -21.33 -0.95 5.63
CA SER A 56 -21.06 -2.09 4.74
C SER A 56 -20.87 -1.65 3.28
N LYS A 57 -21.68 -0.71 2.80
CA LYS A 57 -21.55 -0.17 1.43
C LYS A 57 -20.27 0.65 1.27
N ILE A 58 -19.90 1.45 2.26
CA ILE A 58 -18.67 2.24 2.26
C ILE A 58 -17.45 1.30 2.19
N ILE A 59 -17.36 0.32 3.09
CA ILE A 59 -16.24 -0.62 3.14
C ILE A 59 -16.13 -1.43 1.84
N ARG A 60 -17.25 -1.92 1.31
CA ARG A 60 -17.26 -2.67 0.04
C ARG A 60 -16.80 -1.80 -1.13
N SER A 61 -17.26 -0.55 -1.23
CA SER A 61 -16.81 0.38 -2.27
C SER A 61 -15.32 0.68 -2.13
N PHE A 62 -14.85 0.98 -0.92
CA PHE A 62 -13.45 1.23 -0.61
C PHE A 62 -12.56 0.04 -1.00
N THR A 63 -12.87 -1.16 -0.48
CA THR A 63 -12.00 -2.33 -0.69
C THR A 63 -12.03 -2.83 -2.13
N SER A 64 -13.20 -2.87 -2.78
CA SER A 64 -13.36 -3.41 -4.13
C SER A 64 -12.52 -2.64 -5.14
N GLU A 65 -12.60 -1.31 -5.12
CA GLU A 65 -11.91 -0.47 -6.10
C GLU A 65 -10.41 -0.39 -5.84
N ILE A 66 -10.01 -0.33 -4.56
CA ILE A 66 -8.58 -0.38 -4.22
C ILE A 66 -7.96 -1.70 -4.68
N ILE A 67 -8.64 -2.82 -4.49
CA ILE A 67 -8.18 -4.12 -5.00
C ILE A 67 -8.07 -4.08 -6.52
N GLU A 68 -9.03 -3.48 -7.23
CA GLU A 68 -8.98 -3.36 -8.69
C GLU A 68 -7.77 -2.56 -9.17
N ILE A 69 -7.45 -1.45 -8.49
CA ILE A 69 -6.26 -0.64 -8.78
C ILE A 69 -4.96 -1.43 -8.54
N LEU A 70 -4.92 -2.24 -7.47
CA LEU A 70 -3.72 -2.94 -7.04
C LEU A 70 -3.43 -4.24 -7.79
N ARG A 71 -4.47 -4.97 -8.26
CA ARG A 71 -4.35 -6.35 -8.75
C ARG A 71 -3.75 -6.50 -10.15
N ASN A 72 -3.86 -5.48 -11.01
CA ASN A 72 -3.45 -5.56 -12.40
C ASN A 72 -1.94 -5.27 -12.55
N ASP A 73 -1.10 -6.21 -12.07
CA ASP A 73 0.35 -6.07 -12.10
C ASP A 73 1.02 -7.46 -12.03
N ASP A 74 1.88 -7.77 -12.98
CA ASP A 74 2.62 -9.03 -13.05
C ASP A 74 3.63 -9.20 -11.90
N ASN A 75 3.97 -8.09 -11.24
CA ASN A 75 4.84 -8.07 -10.06
C ASN A 75 4.08 -8.31 -8.74
N LEU A 76 2.75 -8.33 -8.75
CA LEU A 76 1.95 -8.61 -7.56
C LEU A 76 2.27 -10.00 -7.01
N ARG A 77 2.53 -10.08 -5.69
CA ARG A 77 2.77 -11.33 -4.97
C ARG A 77 1.71 -11.62 -3.94
N GLU A 78 1.24 -10.62 -3.27
CA GLU A 78 0.16 -10.75 -2.30
C GLU A 78 -0.76 -9.53 -2.34
N ILE A 79 -2.04 -9.74 -2.17
CA ILE A 79 -3.04 -8.72 -1.94
C ILE A 79 -4.01 -9.24 -0.89
N GLY A 80 -4.38 -8.39 0.06
CA GLY A 80 -5.26 -8.82 1.13
C GLY A 80 -6.01 -7.70 1.80
N ILE A 81 -6.97 -8.09 2.62
CA ILE A 81 -7.75 -7.22 3.50
C ILE A 81 -7.49 -7.65 4.94
N ARG A 82 -7.13 -6.69 5.78
CA ARG A 82 -6.98 -6.91 7.22
C ARG A 82 -7.78 -5.84 7.98
N GLY A 83 -8.96 -6.22 8.46
CA GLY A 83 -9.89 -5.26 9.08
C GLY A 83 -10.37 -4.23 8.06
N ASP A 84 -10.02 -2.99 8.26
CA ASP A 84 -10.30 -1.83 7.42
C ASP A 84 -9.11 -1.41 6.52
N CYS A 85 -8.05 -2.20 6.52
CA CYS A 85 -6.87 -1.99 5.70
C CYS A 85 -6.89 -2.91 4.47
N VAL A 86 -6.56 -2.36 3.30
CA VAL A 86 -6.21 -3.11 2.08
C VAL A 86 -4.72 -2.97 1.86
N TYR A 87 -4.03 -4.07 1.56
CA TYR A 87 -2.60 -4.03 1.29
C TYR A 87 -2.23 -4.87 0.05
N ALA A 88 -1.12 -4.53 -0.55
CA ALA A 88 -0.50 -5.32 -1.61
C ALA A 88 1.02 -5.33 -1.47
N VAL A 89 1.63 -6.43 -1.89
CA VAL A 89 3.07 -6.65 -1.88
C VAL A 89 3.52 -7.06 -3.28
N TYR A 90 4.52 -6.36 -3.80
CA TYR A 90 5.06 -6.55 -5.14
C TYR A 90 6.53 -6.93 -5.08
N THR A 91 7.00 -7.77 -5.99
CA THR A 91 8.43 -7.85 -6.27
C THR A 91 8.84 -6.60 -7.05
N ALA A 92 9.93 -5.95 -6.66
CA ALA A 92 10.33 -4.67 -7.24
C ALA A 92 11.84 -4.61 -7.53
N PRO A 93 12.35 -5.43 -8.48
CA PRO A 93 13.78 -5.48 -8.79
C PRO A 93 14.29 -4.21 -9.46
N LEU A 94 13.43 -3.40 -10.06
CA LEU A 94 13.79 -2.20 -10.80
C LEU A 94 13.19 -0.94 -10.15
N LYS A 95 13.85 0.21 -10.36
CA LYS A 95 13.30 1.51 -9.96
C LYS A 95 11.93 1.81 -10.58
N SER A 96 11.69 1.34 -11.81
CA SER A 96 10.40 1.45 -12.47
C SER A 96 9.30 0.72 -11.72
N ASP A 97 9.58 -0.45 -11.11
CA ASP A 97 8.61 -1.22 -10.37
C ASP A 97 8.20 -0.48 -9.08
N ILE A 98 9.18 0.16 -8.40
CA ILE A 98 8.92 1.03 -7.24
C ILE A 98 8.05 2.22 -7.67
N TYR A 99 8.38 2.85 -8.80
CA TYR A 99 7.58 3.96 -9.33
C TYR A 99 6.15 3.54 -9.64
N GLU A 100 5.92 2.37 -10.24
CA GLU A 100 4.59 1.82 -10.52
C GLU A 100 3.79 1.59 -9.22
N CYS A 101 4.45 1.11 -8.16
CA CYS A 101 3.84 0.98 -6.83
C CYS A 101 3.40 2.35 -6.30
N VAL A 102 4.26 3.38 -6.37
CA VAL A 102 3.93 4.76 -6.00
C VAL A 102 2.80 5.33 -6.86
N ASP A 103 2.81 5.05 -8.15
CA ASP A 103 1.78 5.51 -9.09
C ASP A 103 0.38 5.00 -8.72
N LYS A 104 0.29 3.73 -8.29
CA LYS A 104 -0.95 3.14 -7.74
C LYS A 104 -1.41 3.86 -6.47
N ALA A 105 -0.48 4.20 -5.56
CA ALA A 105 -0.82 4.95 -4.34
C ALA A 105 -1.38 6.34 -4.66
N ILE A 106 -0.81 7.05 -5.62
CA ILE A 106 -1.32 8.34 -6.11
C ILE A 106 -2.72 8.17 -6.73
N TYR A 107 -2.93 7.10 -7.48
CA TYR A 107 -4.23 6.79 -8.07
C TYR A 107 -5.28 6.50 -6.98
N ILE A 108 -4.93 5.74 -5.96
CA ILE A 108 -5.80 5.45 -4.80
C ILE A 108 -6.16 6.74 -4.05
N ASN A 109 -5.19 7.65 -3.82
CA ASN A 109 -5.46 8.93 -3.19
C ASN A 109 -6.49 9.76 -4.00
N THR A 110 -6.37 9.75 -5.33
CA THR A 110 -7.34 10.40 -6.22
C THR A 110 -8.70 9.71 -6.18
N TYR A 111 -8.73 8.38 -6.19
CA TYR A 111 -9.96 7.60 -6.06
C TYR A 111 -10.72 7.93 -4.76
N LEU A 112 -10.02 8.10 -3.64
CA LEU A 112 -10.64 8.48 -2.37
C LEU A 112 -11.38 9.81 -2.45
N LYS A 113 -10.91 10.78 -3.24
CA LYS A 113 -11.65 12.02 -3.54
C LYS A 113 -12.96 11.72 -4.28
N MET A 114 -12.92 10.87 -5.30
CA MET A 114 -14.11 10.42 -6.03
C MET A 114 -15.11 9.73 -5.11
N LEU A 115 -14.64 8.76 -4.33
CA LEU A 115 -15.50 8.03 -3.39
C LEU A 115 -16.19 8.98 -2.43
N ASN A 116 -15.47 9.92 -1.82
CA ASN A 116 -16.04 10.89 -0.88
C ASN A 116 -17.06 11.82 -1.53
N LYS A 117 -16.87 12.23 -2.79
CA LYS A 117 -17.86 12.99 -3.54
C LYS A 117 -19.16 12.20 -3.75
N LEU A 118 -19.05 10.92 -4.10
CA LEU A 118 -20.20 10.01 -4.24
C LEU A 118 -20.90 9.76 -2.90
N LEU A 119 -20.15 9.53 -1.82
CA LEU A 119 -20.70 9.36 -0.48
C LEU A 119 -21.48 10.60 -0.04
N SER A 120 -20.90 11.79 -0.20
CA SER A 120 -21.55 13.06 0.12
C SER A 120 -22.85 13.25 -0.66
N THR A 121 -22.87 12.95 -1.96
CA THR A 121 -24.07 13.04 -2.81
C THR A 121 -25.19 12.12 -2.30
N LYS A 122 -24.81 10.96 -1.74
CA LYS A 122 -25.74 9.98 -1.17
C LYS A 122 -26.09 10.24 0.30
N LYS A 123 -25.55 11.30 0.91
CA LYS A 123 -25.67 11.62 2.34
C LYS A 123 -25.14 10.48 3.24
N TYR A 124 -24.07 9.86 2.81
CA TYR A 124 -23.29 8.90 3.59
C TYR A 124 -22.12 9.63 4.27
N PRO A 125 -21.62 9.14 5.41
CA PRO A 125 -20.39 9.67 5.99
C PRO A 125 -19.22 9.53 5.01
N THR A 126 -18.40 10.56 4.92
CA THR A 126 -17.13 10.52 4.19
C THR A 126 -16.06 9.81 5.01
N ILE A 127 -15.07 9.28 4.34
CA ILE A 127 -13.94 8.60 4.98
C ILE A 127 -12.61 9.27 4.61
N THR A 128 -11.63 9.14 5.48
CA THR A 128 -10.23 9.44 5.18
C THR A 128 -9.41 8.18 5.35
N ALA A 129 -8.33 8.06 4.60
CA ALA A 129 -7.40 6.95 4.73
C ALA A 129 -5.96 7.45 4.71
N GLY A 130 -5.07 6.69 5.33
CA GLY A 130 -3.63 6.85 5.21
C GLY A 130 -3.08 5.80 4.26
N ILE A 131 -2.21 6.21 3.35
CA ILE A 131 -1.54 5.35 2.38
C ILE A 131 -0.06 5.33 2.73
N GLY A 132 0.49 4.16 2.99
CA GLY A 132 1.92 3.97 3.28
C GLY A 132 2.60 3.14 2.21
N ILE A 133 3.80 3.55 1.78
CA ILE A 133 4.62 2.86 0.80
C ILE A 133 5.99 2.58 1.42
N GLY A 134 6.37 1.31 1.44
CA GLY A 134 7.67 0.84 1.93
C GLY A 134 8.37 -0.02 0.89
N ASP A 135 9.69 0.10 0.84
CA ASP A 135 10.54 -0.65 -0.08
C ASP A 135 11.79 -1.12 0.66
N ALA A 136 12.09 -2.38 0.53
CA ALA A 136 13.31 -2.98 1.10
C ALA A 136 13.61 -4.34 0.46
N VAL A 137 14.76 -4.90 0.83
CA VAL A 137 15.01 -6.32 0.62
C VAL A 137 14.26 -7.10 1.69
N GLU A 138 13.37 -7.99 1.27
CA GLU A 138 12.56 -8.85 2.14
C GLU A 138 12.98 -10.31 2.01
N LEU A 139 12.86 -11.03 3.11
CA LEU A 139 12.83 -12.49 3.13
C LEU A 139 11.36 -12.94 3.23
N VAL A 140 10.90 -13.75 2.30
CA VAL A 140 9.57 -14.33 2.37
C VAL A 140 9.64 -15.83 2.65
N VAL A 141 8.86 -16.27 3.62
CA VAL A 141 8.73 -17.69 4.01
C VAL A 141 7.27 -18.09 3.99
N LYS A 142 7.00 -19.37 3.76
CA LYS A 142 5.69 -19.95 4.01
C LYS A 142 5.59 -20.32 5.48
N ALA A 143 4.69 -19.67 6.20
CA ALA A 143 4.42 -19.98 7.60
C ALA A 143 3.01 -20.57 7.76
N GLY A 144 2.83 -21.37 8.83
CA GLY A 144 1.58 -22.04 9.12
C GLY A 144 1.80 -23.51 9.50
N ARG A 145 0.81 -24.34 9.23
CA ARG A 145 0.89 -25.77 9.54
C ARG A 145 0.68 -26.62 8.27
N LYS A 146 1.65 -27.47 8.01
CA LYS A 146 1.59 -28.43 6.90
C LYS A 146 0.33 -29.29 7.01
N ASP A 147 -0.31 -29.57 5.89
CA ASP A 147 -1.49 -30.43 5.76
C ASP A 147 -2.79 -29.96 6.46
N VAL A 148 -2.84 -28.72 6.96
CA VAL A 148 -4.03 -28.16 7.64
C VAL A 148 -4.71 -27.07 6.79
N GLY A 149 -4.08 -26.62 5.69
CA GLY A 149 -4.60 -25.54 4.83
C GLY A 149 -4.46 -24.13 5.41
N ILE A 150 -3.98 -24.00 6.65
CA ILE A 150 -3.71 -22.70 7.29
C ILE A 150 -2.23 -22.37 7.10
N ASN A 151 -1.94 -21.68 6.01
CA ASN A 151 -0.59 -21.22 5.71
C ASN A 151 -0.63 -20.00 4.78
N ASN A 152 0.25 -19.03 5.06
CA ASN A 152 0.37 -17.79 4.32
C ASN A 152 1.84 -17.41 4.15
N PRO A 153 2.19 -16.55 3.19
CA PRO A 153 3.49 -15.91 3.17
C PRO A 153 3.66 -15.06 4.44
N VAL A 154 4.87 -15.05 4.97
CA VAL A 154 5.29 -14.13 6.02
C VAL A 154 6.51 -13.37 5.51
N TRP A 155 6.38 -12.07 5.50
CA TRP A 155 7.38 -11.12 5.05
C TRP A 155 8.24 -10.68 6.23
N ILE A 156 9.54 -10.84 6.10
CA ILE A 156 10.52 -10.55 7.15
C ILE A 156 11.49 -9.50 6.63
N GLY A 157 11.26 -8.25 7.03
CA GLY A 157 12.03 -7.08 6.64
C GLY A 157 11.25 -5.79 6.83
N ASP A 158 11.73 -4.71 6.21
CA ASP A 158 11.26 -3.35 6.47
C ASP A 158 10.25 -2.83 5.43
N ALA A 159 10.08 -3.48 4.27
CA ALA A 159 9.13 -2.99 3.25
C ALA A 159 7.69 -3.09 3.74
N VAL A 160 7.25 -4.29 4.13
CA VAL A 160 5.86 -4.54 4.56
C VAL A 160 5.58 -3.87 5.90
N THR A 161 6.50 -4.00 6.86
CA THR A 161 6.38 -3.37 8.18
C THR A 161 6.43 -1.85 8.08
N GLY A 162 7.35 -1.31 7.27
CA GLY A 162 7.48 0.12 7.01
C GLY A 162 6.23 0.71 6.35
N ALA A 163 5.72 0.07 5.30
CA ALA A 163 4.49 0.51 4.62
C ALA A 163 3.29 0.54 5.59
N SER A 164 3.13 -0.50 6.42
CA SER A 164 2.07 -0.56 7.44
C SER A 164 2.21 0.55 8.48
N ASN A 165 3.41 0.81 8.98
CA ASN A 165 3.67 1.89 9.93
C ASN A 165 3.42 3.26 9.30
N LEU A 166 3.91 3.49 8.07
CA LEU A 166 3.69 4.73 7.32
C LEU A 166 2.20 4.96 7.04
N SER A 167 1.44 3.93 6.67
CA SER A 167 0.00 4.08 6.50
C SER A 167 -0.68 4.54 7.79
N SER A 168 -0.20 4.10 8.96
CA SER A 168 -0.80 4.42 10.24
C SER A 168 -0.60 5.88 10.68
N ILE A 169 0.43 6.57 10.18
CA ILE A 169 0.70 7.99 10.46
C ILE A 169 0.19 8.92 9.35
N ALA A 170 0.10 8.45 8.10
CA ALA A 170 -0.40 9.22 6.98
C ALA A 170 -1.81 9.74 7.25
N ASN A 171 -2.11 10.96 6.81
CA ASN A 171 -3.39 11.65 7.02
C ASN A 171 -3.78 11.84 8.51
N LYS A 172 -2.76 12.02 9.36
CA LYS A 172 -2.91 12.35 10.80
C LYS A 172 -1.94 13.49 11.15
N ASP A 173 -2.29 14.27 12.15
CA ASP A 173 -1.42 15.26 12.80
C ASP A 173 -0.68 16.18 11.82
N GLY A 174 -1.36 16.56 10.74
CA GLY A 174 -0.81 17.43 9.67
C GLY A 174 0.02 16.71 8.61
N HIS A 175 0.16 15.39 8.68
CA HIS A 175 0.79 14.61 7.61
C HIS A 175 -0.13 14.51 6.39
N GLY A 176 0.48 14.54 5.19
CA GLY A 176 -0.24 14.26 3.94
C GLY A 176 -0.81 12.84 3.88
N PRO A 177 -1.79 12.59 3.01
CA PRO A 177 -2.48 11.30 2.92
C PRO A 177 -1.63 10.15 2.40
N VAL A 178 -0.52 10.43 1.71
CA VAL A 178 0.41 9.42 1.20
C VAL A 178 1.75 9.60 1.87
N ALA A 179 2.24 8.57 2.55
CA ALA A 179 3.54 8.53 3.21
C ALA A 179 4.48 7.54 2.51
N PHE A 180 5.68 7.99 2.22
CA PHE A 180 6.70 7.29 1.44
C PHE A 180 7.91 6.99 2.33
N SER A 181 8.43 5.78 2.28
CA SER A 181 9.78 5.51 2.78
C SER A 181 10.80 6.40 2.06
N GLU A 182 11.95 6.63 2.68
CA GLU A 182 13.04 7.40 2.04
C GLU A 182 13.45 6.76 0.70
N LEU A 183 13.42 5.44 0.62
CA LEU A 183 13.76 4.69 -0.58
C LEU A 183 12.70 4.87 -1.68
N ALA A 184 11.40 4.78 -1.34
CA ALA A 184 10.30 5.05 -2.28
C ALA A 184 10.41 6.45 -2.87
N TYR A 185 10.61 7.46 -2.02
CA TYR A 185 10.82 8.84 -2.45
C TYR A 185 12.02 8.97 -3.39
N SER A 186 13.18 8.47 -2.97
CA SER A 186 14.44 8.61 -3.72
C SER A 186 14.40 7.97 -5.11
N ASN A 187 13.69 6.84 -5.25
CA ASN A 187 13.57 6.14 -6.52
C ASN A 187 12.51 6.73 -7.45
N THR A 188 11.58 7.54 -6.93
CA THR A 188 10.45 8.06 -7.71
C THR A 188 10.56 9.55 -8.04
N ILE A 189 11.26 10.34 -7.23
CA ILE A 189 11.30 11.81 -7.38
C ILE A 189 11.84 12.25 -8.76
N GLU A 190 12.83 11.56 -9.30
CA GLU A 190 13.38 11.88 -10.63
C GLU A 190 12.36 11.67 -11.75
N GLN A 191 11.57 10.58 -11.67
CA GLN A 191 10.54 10.31 -12.66
C GLN A 191 9.37 11.27 -12.54
N LEU A 192 8.99 11.64 -11.31
CA LEU A 192 7.97 12.67 -11.07
C LEU A 192 8.39 14.01 -11.64
N ARG A 193 9.66 14.43 -11.45
CA ARG A 193 10.21 15.67 -12.05
C ARG A 193 10.18 15.64 -13.57
N LYS A 194 10.54 14.49 -14.19
CA LYS A 194 10.49 14.33 -15.65
C LYS A 194 9.06 14.46 -16.18
N ASN A 195 8.11 13.79 -15.53
CA ASN A 195 6.71 13.79 -15.93
C ASN A 195 6.02 15.15 -15.69
N ASN A 196 6.58 15.99 -14.82
CA ASN A 196 6.02 17.28 -14.40
C ASN A 196 7.04 18.41 -14.55
N SER A 197 7.76 18.46 -15.66
CA SER A 197 8.92 19.36 -15.87
C SER A 197 8.63 20.88 -15.72
N LYS A 198 7.35 21.28 -15.72
CA LYS A 198 6.91 22.67 -15.52
C LYS A 198 6.45 22.97 -14.10
N LYS A 199 6.49 21.99 -13.19
CA LYS A 199 6.02 22.11 -11.79
C LYS A 199 7.19 21.94 -10.84
N ASP A 200 7.14 22.60 -9.68
CA ASP A 200 8.06 22.36 -8.57
C ASP A 200 7.61 21.12 -7.80
N VAL A 201 8.06 19.95 -8.28
CA VAL A 201 7.68 18.64 -7.73
C VAL A 201 8.21 18.46 -6.31
N ASP A 202 9.35 19.06 -5.98
CA ASP A 202 9.94 18.93 -4.63
C ASP A 202 9.05 19.56 -3.56
N SER A 203 8.35 20.63 -3.89
CA SER A 203 7.42 21.30 -2.97
C SER A 203 6.16 20.47 -2.62
N TRP A 204 5.90 19.38 -3.34
CA TRP A 204 4.76 18.50 -3.05
C TRP A 204 4.98 17.63 -1.82
N PHE A 205 6.23 17.47 -1.40
CA PHE A 205 6.64 16.60 -0.32
C PHE A 205 7.06 17.35 0.92
N THR A 206 6.60 16.89 2.07
CA THR A 206 7.12 17.33 3.36
C THR A 206 7.97 16.20 3.94
N LYS A 207 9.24 16.52 4.26
CA LYS A 207 10.17 15.58 4.88
C LYS A 207 9.94 15.53 6.38
N TYR A 208 9.93 14.31 6.92
CA TYR A 208 9.88 14.03 8.35
C TYR A 208 11.02 13.09 8.74
N SER A 209 11.30 13.03 10.04
CA SER A 209 12.25 12.08 10.63
C SER A 209 11.73 11.65 12.00
N ASP A 210 11.79 10.37 12.27
CA ASP A 210 11.31 9.74 13.48
C ASP A 210 12.28 8.61 13.87
N ASP A 211 12.50 8.40 15.18
CA ASP A 211 13.46 7.40 15.68
C ASP A 211 13.08 5.96 15.29
N LYS A 212 11.79 5.69 15.08
CA LYS A 212 11.27 4.37 14.74
C LYS A 212 11.17 4.15 13.24
N LEU A 213 10.77 5.18 12.48
CA LEU A 213 10.50 5.11 11.04
C LEU A 213 11.68 5.58 10.19
N GLY A 214 12.69 6.21 10.80
CA GLY A 214 13.76 6.87 10.08
C GLY A 214 13.27 8.10 9.31
N THR A 215 13.87 8.39 8.17
CA THR A 215 13.42 9.45 7.26
C THR A 215 12.26 8.96 6.40
N TYR A 216 11.22 9.78 6.28
CA TYR A 216 10.07 9.54 5.39
C TYR A 216 9.52 10.85 4.83
N TYR A 217 8.67 10.75 3.84
CA TYR A 217 8.08 11.90 3.15
C TYR A 217 6.57 11.73 3.08
N CYS A 218 5.83 12.83 3.22
CA CYS A 218 4.38 12.83 3.04
C CYS A 218 3.98 13.82 1.96
N ALA A 219 2.95 13.47 1.19
CA ALA A 219 2.41 14.33 0.14
C ALA A 219 0.91 14.10 -0.07
N ASP A 220 0.25 15.12 -0.65
CA ASP A 220 -1.12 14.99 -1.20
C ASP A 220 -1.05 15.12 -2.72
N ILE A 221 -0.62 14.06 -3.37
CA ILE A 221 -0.48 14.01 -4.82
C ILE A 221 -1.67 13.28 -5.43
N VAL A 222 -2.19 13.82 -6.54
CA VAL A 222 -3.33 13.27 -7.27
C VAL A 222 -3.02 13.14 -8.77
N LYS A 223 -3.76 12.28 -9.45
CA LYS A 223 -3.83 12.20 -10.91
C LYS A 223 -4.64 13.38 -11.43
N GLU A 224 -3.98 14.37 -12.04
CA GLU A 224 -4.58 15.64 -12.45
C GLU A 224 -5.85 15.45 -13.29
N LEU A 225 -5.76 14.74 -14.40
CA LEU A 225 -6.91 14.50 -15.28
C LEU A 225 -8.07 13.79 -14.58
N PHE A 226 -7.79 12.87 -13.69
CA PHE A 226 -8.82 12.19 -12.90
C PHE A 226 -9.43 13.14 -11.86
N SER A 227 -8.62 13.96 -11.20
CA SER A 227 -9.09 14.98 -10.27
C SER A 227 -9.98 16.00 -10.96
N ASP A 228 -9.58 16.49 -12.15
CA ASP A 228 -10.36 17.44 -12.96
C ASP A 228 -11.72 16.85 -13.37
N TRP A 229 -11.74 15.58 -13.77
CA TRP A 229 -13.00 14.89 -14.09
C TRP A 229 -13.91 14.76 -12.87
N ILE A 230 -13.34 14.47 -11.68
CA ILE A 230 -14.10 14.46 -10.42
C ILE A 230 -14.69 15.83 -10.15
N ASP A 231 -13.90 16.90 -10.28
CA ASP A 231 -14.32 18.28 -10.01
C ASP A 231 -15.35 18.77 -11.03
N GLY A 232 -15.24 18.33 -12.28
CA GLY A 232 -16.19 18.54 -13.36
C GLY A 232 -17.54 17.83 -13.17
N GLY A 233 -17.71 17.06 -12.10
CA GLY A 233 -18.96 16.38 -11.76
C GLY A 233 -19.08 14.96 -12.30
N MET A 234 -17.98 14.34 -12.71
CA MET A 234 -17.89 12.93 -13.18
C MET A 234 -18.82 12.67 -14.38
N LYS A 235 -18.89 13.63 -15.29
CA LYS A 235 -19.67 13.51 -16.52
C LYS A 235 -18.79 13.02 -17.67
N GLU A 236 -19.36 12.18 -18.55
CA GLU A 236 -18.76 11.77 -19.81
C GLU A 236 -18.59 12.95 -20.78
#